data_165791d3f6c4eb50ea9aa662c85fe81a
#
_entry.id   165791d3f6c4eb50ea9aa662c85fe81a
#
_cell.length_a   1.000
_cell.length_b   1.000
_cell.length_c   1.000
_cell.angle_alpha   90.00
_cell.angle_beta   90.00
_cell.angle_gamma   90.00
#
_symmetry.space_group_name_H-M   'P 1'
#
loop_
_entity.id
_entity.type
_entity.pdbx_description
1 polymer ?
#
loop_
_entity_poly.entity_id
_entity_poly.type
_entity_poly.pdbx_seq_one_letter_code
_entity_poly.pdbx_strand_id
1 'polypeptide(L)'
;KTKAYKELIYQQLVQNEVDEEIAKSIMDEVNRSLAKNAPLDQILANIYQKIILMLGQPYSIKSEENAKTKFIFFLGSTGVGKTTTIAKIASKLKLEKHAKIALVTADTYRIAAVEQLKTYANILSVPLEVIYSPQELGDNLEKLKQYDVCLIDTAGRSHRSKEQMEDIRALLEQIPVNERQVYLVLNAGTKYSDLQKIASVYSVLTDFSLIFTKLDETSSAGIMLNM
;
A
#
# COMPACT_ATOMS: atom_id res chain seq x y z
N LYS A 1 38.31 -3.06 13.73
CA LYS A 1 37.60 -2.15 12.80
C LYS A 1 36.28 -2.76 12.32
N THR A 2 36.24 -3.97 11.78
CA THR A 2 35.04 -4.63 11.26
C THR A 2 33.95 -4.80 12.32
N LYS A 3 34.29 -5.15 13.57
CA LYS A 3 33.34 -5.26 14.67
C LYS A 3 32.66 -3.92 14.98
N ALA A 4 33.42 -2.82 14.95
CA ALA A 4 32.91 -1.48 15.17
C ALA A 4 31.93 -1.04 14.06
N TYR A 5 32.23 -1.39 12.80
CA TYR A 5 31.31 -1.10 11.69
C TYR A 5 29.96 -1.87 11.84
N LYS A 6 30.04 -3.15 12.19
CA LYS A 6 28.82 -3.96 12.40
C LYS A 6 27.95 -3.40 13.52
N GLU A 7 28.57 -2.99 14.62
CA GLU A 7 27.86 -2.34 15.71
C GLU A 7 27.22 -1.02 15.29
N LEU A 8 27.95 -0.17 14.56
CA LEU A 8 27.41 1.08 14.05
C LEU A 8 26.21 0.86 13.11
N ILE A 9 26.28 -0.15 12.24
CA ILE A 9 25.17 -0.47 11.33
C ILE A 9 23.95 -0.98 12.12
N TYR A 10 24.15 -1.84 13.10
CA TYR A 10 23.07 -2.28 13.99
C TYR A 10 22.38 -1.08 14.64
N GLN A 11 23.15 -0.17 15.22
CA GLN A 11 22.62 1.05 15.83
C GLN A 11 21.87 1.93 14.81
N GLN A 12 22.36 2.03 13.57
CA GLN A 12 21.66 2.76 12.50
C GLN A 12 20.33 2.10 12.11
N LEU A 13 20.24 0.78 12.05
CA LEU A 13 18.98 0.07 11.83
C LEU A 13 17.96 0.39 12.93
N VAL A 14 18.38 0.28 14.20
CA VAL A 14 17.50 0.58 15.34
C VAL A 14 17.10 2.06 15.39
N GLN A 15 18.02 2.99 15.11
CA GLN A 15 17.72 4.42 15.03
C GLN A 15 16.74 4.77 13.90
N ASN A 16 16.72 3.97 12.84
CA ASN A 16 15.73 4.07 11.77
C ASN A 16 14.43 3.31 12.06
N GLU A 17 14.19 2.95 13.32
CA GLU A 17 12.99 2.26 13.78
C GLU A 17 12.80 0.85 13.20
N VAL A 18 13.87 0.17 12.80
CA VAL A 18 13.83 -1.26 12.57
C VAL A 18 13.72 -1.96 13.93
N ASP A 19 12.79 -2.90 14.04
CA ASP A 19 12.64 -3.73 15.23
C ASP A 19 13.95 -4.41 15.60
N GLU A 20 14.28 -4.45 16.91
CA GLU A 20 15.54 -5.00 17.37
C GLU A 20 15.75 -6.47 16.98
N GLU A 21 14.70 -7.28 16.98
CA GLU A 21 14.80 -8.69 16.58
C GLU A 21 15.10 -8.81 15.10
N ILE A 22 14.48 -7.97 14.26
CA ILE A 22 14.75 -7.89 12.83
C ILE A 22 16.18 -7.40 12.60
N ALA A 23 16.60 -6.33 13.25
CA ALA A 23 17.97 -5.82 13.14
C ALA A 23 19.01 -6.87 13.54
N LYS A 24 18.77 -7.60 14.64
CA LYS A 24 19.62 -8.74 15.07
C LYS A 24 19.64 -9.85 14.02
N SER A 25 18.49 -10.23 13.49
CA SER A 25 18.40 -11.27 12.45
C SER A 25 19.22 -10.91 11.19
N ILE A 26 19.16 -9.63 10.76
CA ILE A 26 19.97 -9.12 9.64
C ILE A 26 21.47 -9.25 9.98
N MET A 27 21.89 -8.80 11.16
CA MET A 27 23.29 -8.84 11.55
C MET A 27 23.82 -10.25 11.75
N ASP A 28 23.02 -11.16 12.26
CA ASP A 28 23.39 -12.58 12.44
C ASP A 28 23.62 -13.27 11.10
N GLU A 29 22.83 -12.95 10.10
CA GLU A 29 23.02 -13.48 8.76
C GLU A 29 24.29 -12.93 8.11
N VAL A 30 24.57 -11.65 8.26
CA VAL A 30 25.84 -11.02 7.85
C VAL A 30 27.04 -11.69 8.54
N ASN A 31 26.90 -12.04 9.82
CA ASN A 31 27.95 -12.71 10.56
C ASN A 31 28.18 -14.15 10.10
N ARG A 32 27.15 -14.84 9.63
CA ARG A 32 27.23 -16.20 9.09
C ARG A 32 27.76 -16.27 7.67
N SER A 33 27.37 -15.28 6.84
CA SER A 33 27.68 -15.30 5.40
C SER A 33 29.05 -14.65 5.04
N LEU A 34 29.60 -13.84 5.92
CA LEU A 34 30.85 -13.10 5.64
C LEU A 34 31.98 -13.48 6.58
N ALA A 35 33.22 -13.47 6.04
CA ALA A 35 34.42 -13.64 6.83
C ALA A 35 34.54 -12.58 7.95
N LYS A 36 35.21 -12.93 9.06
CA LYS A 36 35.40 -12.00 10.21
C LYS A 36 36.03 -10.67 9.84
N ASN A 37 36.83 -10.66 8.78
CA ASN A 37 37.57 -9.48 8.30
C ASN A 37 37.02 -8.91 6.99
N ALA A 38 35.75 -9.18 6.67
CA ALA A 38 35.13 -8.66 5.46
C ALA A 38 35.22 -7.12 5.41
N PRO A 39 35.54 -6.54 4.25
CA PRO A 39 35.55 -5.10 4.08
C PRO A 39 34.14 -4.51 4.21
N LEU A 40 34.06 -3.21 4.54
CA LEU A 40 32.81 -2.52 4.78
C LEU A 40 31.84 -2.63 3.61
N ASP A 41 32.33 -2.50 2.38
CA ASP A 41 31.50 -2.57 1.17
C ASP A 41 30.79 -3.92 1.03
N GLN A 42 31.48 -5.02 1.36
CA GLN A 42 30.84 -6.36 1.35
C GLN A 42 29.76 -6.49 2.45
N ILE A 43 30.01 -5.90 3.62
CA ILE A 43 29.04 -5.90 4.71
C ILE A 43 27.79 -5.12 4.28
N LEU A 44 27.95 -3.92 3.75
CA LEU A 44 26.84 -3.10 3.28
C LEU A 44 26.07 -3.75 2.14
N ALA A 45 26.78 -4.34 1.16
CA ALA A 45 26.14 -5.05 0.06
C ALA A 45 25.28 -6.25 0.55
N ASN A 46 25.78 -7.00 1.53
CA ASN A 46 25.07 -8.15 2.09
C ASN A 46 23.80 -7.70 2.86
N ILE A 47 23.92 -6.62 3.67
CA ILE A 47 22.78 -6.02 4.37
C ILE A 47 21.73 -5.52 3.38
N TYR A 48 22.17 -4.81 2.34
CA TYR A 48 21.29 -4.30 1.30
C TYR A 48 20.52 -5.42 0.60
N GLN A 49 21.21 -6.50 0.21
CA GLN A 49 20.57 -7.68 -0.37
C GLN A 49 19.54 -8.30 0.58
N LYS A 50 19.90 -8.39 1.88
CA LYS A 50 18.99 -8.94 2.89
C LYS A 50 17.73 -8.09 3.04
N ILE A 51 17.87 -6.77 3.12
CA ILE A 51 16.74 -5.84 3.19
C ILE A 51 15.82 -5.99 1.97
N ILE A 52 16.39 -6.07 0.74
CA ILE A 52 15.62 -6.30 -0.48
C ILE A 52 14.85 -7.62 -0.43
N LEU A 53 15.50 -8.69 0.03
CA LEU A 53 14.86 -10.01 0.16
C LEU A 53 13.73 -9.99 1.19
N MET A 54 13.88 -9.26 2.29
CA MET A 54 12.84 -9.13 3.32
C MET A 54 11.65 -8.31 2.82
N LEU A 55 11.89 -7.22 2.10
CA LEU A 55 10.82 -6.41 1.49
C LEU A 55 10.08 -7.17 0.39
N GLY A 56 10.72 -8.18 -0.22
CA GLY A 56 10.16 -8.96 -1.30
C GLY A 56 10.02 -8.18 -2.61
N GLN A 57 9.31 -8.77 -3.55
CA GLN A 57 9.01 -8.12 -4.83
C GLN A 57 7.78 -7.22 -4.67
N PRO A 58 7.84 -5.95 -5.11
CA PRO A 58 6.68 -5.08 -5.03
C PRO A 58 5.57 -5.61 -5.96
N TYR A 59 4.37 -5.68 -5.43
CA TYR A 59 3.19 -5.99 -6.24
C TYR A 59 2.92 -4.81 -7.18
N SER A 60 3.24 -4.98 -8.45
CA SER A 60 2.89 -3.99 -9.47
C SER A 60 1.48 -4.22 -9.99
N ILE A 61 0.73 -3.14 -10.16
CA ILE A 61 -0.52 -3.16 -10.88
C ILE A 61 -0.19 -3.36 -12.36
N LYS A 62 -0.47 -4.56 -12.90
CA LYS A 62 -0.26 -4.89 -14.30
C LYS A 62 -1.59 -4.79 -15.02
N SER A 63 -1.65 -4.00 -16.08
CA SER A 63 -2.67 -4.14 -17.12
C SER A 63 -2.13 -5.13 -18.14
N GLU A 64 -2.76 -6.28 -18.28
CA GLU A 64 -2.45 -7.23 -19.37
C GLU A 64 -3.50 -7.06 -20.47
N GLU A 65 -3.06 -6.90 -21.69
CA GLU A 65 -3.99 -6.84 -22.84
C GLU A 65 -4.85 -8.11 -22.87
N ASN A 66 -6.17 -7.92 -22.98
CA ASN A 66 -7.18 -9.01 -22.95
C ASN A 66 -7.35 -9.76 -21.64
N ALA A 67 -6.81 -9.28 -20.52
CA ALA A 67 -7.11 -9.82 -19.20
C ALA A 67 -8.48 -9.32 -18.70
N LYS A 68 -9.03 -10.03 -17.71
CA LYS A 68 -10.21 -9.54 -16.99
C LYS A 68 -9.91 -8.22 -16.28
N THR A 69 -10.92 -7.36 -16.16
CA THR A 69 -10.85 -6.11 -15.39
C THR A 69 -10.32 -6.37 -13.98
N LYS A 70 -9.34 -5.58 -13.56
CA LYS A 70 -8.82 -5.59 -12.19
C LYS A 70 -9.50 -4.50 -11.37
N PHE A 71 -10.16 -4.89 -10.31
CA PHE A 71 -10.75 -3.97 -9.34
C PHE A 71 -9.80 -3.80 -8.16
N ILE A 72 -9.32 -2.58 -7.95
CA ILE A 72 -8.29 -2.28 -6.97
C ILE A 72 -8.84 -1.37 -5.89
N PHE A 73 -8.97 -1.91 -4.69
CA PHE A 73 -9.48 -1.19 -3.53
C PHE A 73 -8.34 -0.56 -2.73
N PHE A 74 -8.54 0.68 -2.32
CA PHE A 74 -7.63 1.38 -1.43
C PHE A 74 -8.30 1.60 -0.08
N LEU A 75 -7.85 0.86 0.92
CA LEU A 75 -8.33 0.92 2.30
C LEU A 75 -7.36 1.75 3.16
N GLY A 76 -7.81 2.18 4.31
CA GLY A 76 -6.99 2.90 5.28
C GLY A 76 -7.70 4.08 5.93
N SER A 77 -7.10 4.62 6.98
CA SER A 77 -7.65 5.70 7.79
C SER A 77 -7.79 7.02 7.00
N THR A 78 -8.54 7.95 7.56
CA THR A 78 -8.65 9.31 7.01
C THR A 78 -7.27 10.00 7.00
N GLY A 79 -6.97 10.73 5.93
CA GLY A 79 -5.77 11.56 5.85
C GLY A 79 -4.45 10.81 5.56
N VAL A 80 -4.49 9.49 5.37
CA VAL A 80 -3.28 8.71 5.00
C VAL A 80 -2.84 8.91 3.55
N GLY A 81 -3.61 9.60 2.71
CA GLY A 81 -3.24 9.90 1.33
C GLY A 81 -3.81 8.92 0.29
N LYS A 82 -4.92 8.21 0.55
CA LYS A 82 -5.56 7.28 -0.41
C LYS A 82 -5.87 7.95 -1.74
N THR A 83 -6.70 8.98 -1.74
CA THR A 83 -7.13 9.69 -2.96
C THR A 83 -5.95 10.22 -3.77
N THR A 84 -4.94 10.79 -3.10
CA THR A 84 -3.71 11.27 -3.76
C THR A 84 -2.90 10.12 -4.37
N THR A 85 -2.82 8.98 -3.69
CA THR A 85 -2.15 7.78 -4.18
C THR A 85 -2.86 7.21 -5.40
N ILE A 86 -4.20 7.14 -5.36
CA ILE A 86 -5.03 6.72 -6.49
C ILE A 86 -4.76 7.59 -7.71
N ALA A 87 -4.72 8.92 -7.54
CA ALA A 87 -4.46 9.84 -8.64
C ALA A 87 -3.07 9.61 -9.27
N LYS A 88 -2.04 9.39 -8.47
CA LYS A 88 -0.67 9.06 -8.96
C LYS A 88 -0.65 7.73 -9.71
N ILE A 89 -1.30 6.70 -9.19
CA ILE A 89 -1.38 5.38 -9.84
C ILE A 89 -2.18 5.48 -11.14
N ALA A 90 -3.33 6.18 -11.13
CA ALA A 90 -4.14 6.43 -12.31
C ALA A 90 -3.34 7.13 -13.42
N SER A 91 -2.61 8.18 -13.07
CA SER A 91 -1.73 8.90 -13.99
C SER A 91 -0.69 7.96 -14.62
N LYS A 92 -0.02 7.16 -13.80
CA LYS A 92 0.99 6.21 -14.29
C LYS A 92 0.38 5.15 -15.23
N LEU A 93 -0.74 4.56 -14.85
CA LEU A 93 -1.43 3.56 -15.68
C LEU A 93 -1.91 4.16 -17.02
N LYS A 94 -2.47 5.36 -16.98
CA LYS A 94 -3.00 6.03 -18.18
C LYS A 94 -1.89 6.48 -19.12
N LEU A 95 -0.84 7.15 -18.60
CA LEU A 95 0.18 7.80 -19.41
C LEU A 95 1.30 6.86 -19.83
N GLU A 96 1.76 5.98 -18.93
CA GLU A 96 2.90 5.09 -19.20
C GLU A 96 2.46 3.72 -19.75
N LYS A 97 1.29 3.22 -19.33
CA LYS A 97 0.80 1.88 -19.69
C LYS A 97 -0.33 1.91 -20.70
N HIS A 98 -0.83 3.11 -21.05
CA HIS A 98 -1.95 3.31 -21.96
C HIS A 98 -3.21 2.49 -21.60
N ALA A 99 -3.36 2.15 -20.31
CA ALA A 99 -4.47 1.35 -19.83
C ALA A 99 -5.79 2.12 -19.88
N LYS A 100 -6.88 1.43 -20.20
CA LYS A 100 -8.24 1.95 -20.02
C LYS A 100 -8.62 1.85 -18.56
N ILE A 101 -8.71 2.98 -17.87
CA ILE A 101 -8.98 3.02 -16.44
C ILE A 101 -10.29 3.74 -16.14
N ALA A 102 -10.94 3.32 -15.05
CA ALA A 102 -12.03 4.04 -14.41
C ALA A 102 -11.68 4.33 -12.95
N LEU A 103 -12.12 5.48 -12.45
CA LEU A 103 -12.07 5.80 -11.03
C LEU A 103 -13.45 5.56 -10.43
N VAL A 104 -13.46 5.02 -9.22
CA VAL A 104 -14.68 4.79 -8.43
C VAL A 104 -14.45 5.37 -7.05
N THR A 105 -15.41 6.08 -6.49
CA THR A 105 -15.35 6.53 -5.11
C THR A 105 -16.58 6.11 -4.32
N ALA A 106 -16.34 5.51 -3.17
CA ALA A 106 -17.33 5.24 -2.12
C ALA A 106 -17.15 6.18 -0.90
N ASP A 107 -16.23 7.16 -0.97
CA ASP A 107 -16.04 8.17 0.08
C ASP A 107 -17.01 9.36 -0.09
N THR A 108 -18.31 9.05 -0.06
CA THR A 108 -19.38 10.04 -0.27
C THR A 108 -19.65 10.91 0.93
N TYR A 109 -19.16 10.56 2.11
CA TYR A 109 -19.28 11.37 3.33
C TYR A 109 -18.43 12.64 3.27
N ARG A 110 -17.37 12.63 2.47
CA ARG A 110 -16.44 13.74 2.32
C ARG A 110 -16.59 14.37 0.95
N ILE A 111 -17.51 15.34 0.83
CA ILE A 111 -17.78 16.07 -0.43
C ILE A 111 -16.49 16.57 -1.08
N ALA A 112 -15.56 17.11 -0.29
CA ALA A 112 -14.27 17.60 -0.79
C ALA A 112 -13.40 16.47 -1.38
N ALA A 113 -13.48 15.24 -0.88
CA ALA A 113 -12.73 14.10 -1.43
C ALA A 113 -13.29 13.68 -2.79
N VAL A 114 -14.61 13.65 -2.95
CA VAL A 114 -15.27 13.39 -4.24
C VAL A 114 -14.87 14.44 -5.28
N GLU A 115 -14.95 15.73 -4.94
CA GLU A 115 -14.57 16.83 -5.86
C GLU A 115 -13.07 16.80 -6.19
N GLN A 116 -12.21 16.43 -5.24
CA GLN A 116 -10.78 16.23 -5.50
C GLN A 116 -10.55 15.11 -6.51
N LEU A 117 -11.18 13.95 -6.32
CA LEU A 117 -11.02 12.81 -7.24
C LEU A 117 -11.61 13.11 -8.62
N LYS A 118 -12.72 13.86 -8.68
CA LYS A 118 -13.33 14.36 -9.91
C LYS A 118 -12.38 15.29 -10.69
N THR A 119 -11.67 16.15 -9.98
CA THR A 119 -10.65 17.02 -10.60
C THR A 119 -9.55 16.17 -11.25
N TYR A 120 -9.04 15.15 -10.58
CA TYR A 120 -8.05 14.24 -11.15
C TYR A 120 -8.62 13.44 -12.34
N ALA A 121 -9.85 12.95 -12.24
CA ALA A 121 -10.53 12.25 -13.34
C ALA A 121 -10.62 13.13 -14.60
N ASN A 122 -10.99 14.40 -14.44
CA ASN A 122 -11.06 15.36 -15.52
C ASN A 122 -9.69 15.63 -16.16
N ILE A 123 -8.65 15.87 -15.34
CA ILE A 123 -7.27 16.09 -15.82
C ILE A 123 -6.78 14.90 -16.64
N LEU A 124 -7.05 13.68 -16.18
CA LEU A 124 -6.64 12.44 -16.84
C LEU A 124 -7.58 12.02 -17.96
N SER A 125 -8.71 12.70 -18.15
CA SER A 125 -9.76 12.32 -19.10
C SER A 125 -10.18 10.86 -18.91
N VAL A 126 -10.50 10.48 -17.67
CA VAL A 126 -11.01 9.16 -17.28
C VAL A 126 -12.35 9.30 -16.58
N PRO A 127 -13.26 8.32 -16.67
CA PRO A 127 -14.54 8.38 -15.99
C PRO A 127 -14.37 8.26 -14.46
N LEU A 128 -15.29 8.89 -13.73
CA LEU A 128 -15.47 8.73 -12.30
C LEU A 128 -16.90 8.28 -12.02
N GLU A 129 -17.03 7.17 -11.30
CA GLU A 129 -18.31 6.69 -10.75
C GLU A 129 -18.35 6.97 -9.25
N VAL A 130 -19.43 7.59 -8.79
CA VAL A 130 -19.67 7.83 -7.36
C VAL A 130 -20.66 6.78 -6.87
N ILE A 131 -20.28 6.00 -5.87
CA ILE A 131 -21.05 4.88 -5.32
C ILE A 131 -21.53 5.24 -3.93
N TYR A 132 -22.82 5.24 -3.72
CA TYR A 132 -23.47 5.58 -2.44
C TYR A 132 -23.81 4.35 -1.60
N SER A 133 -23.86 3.17 -2.21
CA SER A 133 -24.08 1.91 -1.51
C SER A 133 -23.27 0.78 -2.13
N PRO A 134 -22.95 -0.29 -1.38
CA PRO A 134 -22.30 -1.47 -1.93
C PRO A 134 -23.05 -2.07 -3.14
N GLN A 135 -24.37 -2.08 -3.13
CA GLN A 135 -25.21 -2.59 -4.23
C GLN A 135 -24.99 -1.83 -5.52
N GLU A 136 -24.82 -0.49 -5.45
CA GLU A 136 -24.54 0.32 -6.64
C GLU A 136 -23.22 -0.08 -7.32
N LEU A 137 -22.21 -0.53 -6.56
CA LEU A 137 -20.99 -1.07 -7.16
C LEU A 137 -21.32 -2.35 -7.94
N GLY A 138 -22.12 -3.25 -7.37
CA GLY A 138 -22.60 -4.46 -8.03
C GLY A 138 -23.38 -4.17 -9.32
N ASP A 139 -24.30 -3.23 -9.28
CA ASP A 139 -25.13 -2.83 -10.42
C ASP A 139 -24.32 -2.21 -11.57
N ASN A 140 -23.20 -1.55 -11.23
CA ASN A 140 -22.30 -0.92 -12.20
C ASN A 140 -21.20 -1.87 -12.74
N LEU A 141 -21.11 -3.11 -12.31
CA LEU A 141 -20.02 -4.03 -12.69
C LEU A 141 -19.90 -4.21 -14.19
N GLU A 142 -20.99 -4.43 -14.91
CA GLU A 142 -20.95 -4.66 -16.37
C GLU A 142 -20.42 -3.42 -17.11
N LYS A 143 -20.71 -2.22 -16.62
CA LYS A 143 -20.16 -0.97 -17.14
C LYS A 143 -18.66 -0.86 -16.82
N LEU A 144 -18.27 -1.23 -15.60
CA LEU A 144 -16.88 -1.14 -15.14
C LEU A 144 -15.98 -2.20 -15.80
N LYS A 145 -16.51 -3.34 -16.17
CA LYS A 145 -15.77 -4.39 -16.91
C LYS A 145 -15.31 -4.00 -18.31
N GLN A 146 -15.68 -2.82 -18.81
CA GLN A 146 -15.16 -2.27 -20.06
C GLN A 146 -13.76 -1.66 -19.92
N TYR A 147 -13.25 -1.53 -18.69
CA TYR A 147 -11.94 -0.97 -18.37
C TYR A 147 -10.96 -2.07 -17.97
N ASP A 148 -9.68 -1.83 -18.21
CA ASP A 148 -8.61 -2.77 -17.81
C ASP A 148 -8.43 -2.74 -16.28
N VAL A 149 -8.55 -1.54 -15.69
CA VAL A 149 -8.37 -1.32 -14.25
C VAL A 149 -9.41 -0.34 -13.71
N CYS A 150 -10.06 -0.72 -12.63
CA CYS A 150 -10.93 0.16 -11.84
C CYS A 150 -10.27 0.45 -10.49
N LEU A 151 -9.96 1.71 -10.21
CA LEU A 151 -9.35 2.16 -8.95
C LEU A 151 -10.45 2.67 -8.02
N ILE A 152 -10.62 2.02 -6.86
CA ILE A 152 -11.74 2.25 -5.95
C ILE A 152 -11.25 2.93 -4.68
N ASP A 153 -11.61 4.21 -4.51
CA ASP A 153 -11.37 4.98 -3.29
C ASP A 153 -12.46 4.66 -2.26
N THR A 154 -12.07 4.17 -1.10
CA THR A 154 -13.00 3.90 -0.01
C THR A 154 -12.97 5.02 1.02
N ALA A 155 -14.06 5.19 1.74
CA ALA A 155 -14.11 6.13 2.85
C ALA A 155 -12.98 5.87 3.84
N GLY A 156 -12.24 6.91 4.19
CA GLY A 156 -11.25 6.86 5.25
C GLY A 156 -11.97 6.72 6.59
N ARG A 157 -11.99 5.54 7.14
CA ARG A 157 -12.75 5.22 8.33
C ARG A 157 -11.84 4.92 9.52
N SER A 158 -12.37 5.15 10.72
CA SER A 158 -11.71 4.70 11.93
C SER A 158 -11.82 3.17 12.02
N HIS A 159 -10.68 2.49 12.10
CA HIS A 159 -10.61 1.03 12.33
C HIS A 159 -11.30 0.57 13.64
N ARG A 160 -11.83 1.49 14.43
CA ARG A 160 -12.50 1.23 15.71
C ARG A 160 -14.03 1.06 15.60
N SER A 161 -14.64 1.39 14.46
CA SER A 161 -16.09 1.28 14.25
C SER A 161 -16.44 -0.01 13.53
N LYS A 162 -17.19 -0.89 14.18
CA LYS A 162 -17.67 -2.14 13.59
C LYS A 162 -18.56 -1.92 12.37
N GLU A 163 -19.49 -0.97 12.45
CA GLU A 163 -20.38 -0.62 11.34
C GLU A 163 -19.59 -0.23 10.08
N GLN A 164 -18.56 0.56 10.27
CA GLN A 164 -17.70 0.99 9.17
C GLN A 164 -16.89 -0.15 8.54
N MET A 165 -16.53 -1.15 9.34
CA MET A 165 -15.84 -2.34 8.84
C MET A 165 -16.79 -3.26 8.06
N GLU A 166 -18.06 -3.32 8.46
CA GLU A 166 -19.10 -4.04 7.72
C GLU A 166 -19.41 -3.40 6.37
N ASP A 167 -19.47 -2.06 6.30
CA ASP A 167 -19.61 -1.34 5.02
C ASP A 167 -18.48 -1.69 4.04
N ILE A 168 -17.24 -1.72 4.53
CA ILE A 168 -16.08 -2.10 3.70
C ILE A 168 -16.18 -3.56 3.25
N ARG A 169 -16.60 -4.46 4.15
CA ARG A 169 -16.81 -5.87 3.81
C ARG A 169 -17.86 -6.02 2.71
N ALA A 170 -19.02 -5.39 2.89
CA ALA A 170 -20.09 -5.44 1.92
C ALA A 170 -19.66 -4.88 0.54
N LEU A 171 -18.83 -3.85 0.53
CA LEU A 171 -18.27 -3.29 -0.70
C LEU A 171 -17.31 -4.27 -1.38
N LEU A 172 -16.43 -4.90 -0.61
CA LEU A 172 -15.48 -5.90 -1.12
C LEU A 172 -16.21 -7.13 -1.68
N GLU A 173 -17.29 -7.57 -1.06
CA GLU A 173 -18.07 -8.74 -1.45
C GLU A 173 -18.76 -8.57 -2.82
N GLN A 174 -18.93 -7.34 -3.32
CA GLN A 174 -19.45 -7.10 -4.66
C GLN A 174 -18.53 -7.59 -5.78
N ILE A 175 -17.23 -7.75 -5.50
CA ILE A 175 -16.23 -8.17 -6.48
C ILE A 175 -15.66 -9.53 -6.08
N PRO A 176 -15.62 -10.53 -6.99
CA PRO A 176 -15.00 -11.82 -6.72
C PRO A 176 -13.52 -11.66 -6.29
N VAL A 177 -13.06 -12.51 -5.38
CA VAL A 177 -11.71 -12.44 -4.80
C VAL A 177 -10.61 -12.49 -5.87
N ASN A 178 -10.80 -13.28 -6.92
CA ASN A 178 -9.85 -13.43 -8.03
C ASN A 178 -9.85 -12.26 -9.04
N GLU A 179 -10.83 -11.34 -8.94
CA GLU A 179 -10.92 -10.14 -9.79
C GLU A 179 -10.57 -8.86 -9.02
N ARG A 180 -10.38 -8.95 -7.68
CA ARG A 180 -10.02 -7.82 -6.85
C ARG A 180 -8.60 -7.89 -6.31
N GLN A 181 -8.02 -6.73 -6.11
CA GLN A 181 -6.77 -6.53 -5.37
C GLN A 181 -7.01 -5.44 -4.33
N VAL A 182 -6.45 -5.61 -3.15
CA VAL A 182 -6.66 -4.68 -2.04
C VAL A 182 -5.32 -4.14 -1.57
N TYR A 183 -5.23 -2.83 -1.43
CA TYR A 183 -4.12 -2.14 -0.81
C TYR A 183 -4.57 -1.46 0.49
N LEU A 184 -3.85 -1.73 1.55
CA LEU A 184 -3.95 -0.98 2.79
C LEU A 184 -2.92 0.16 2.75
N VAL A 185 -3.42 1.40 2.71
CA VAL A 185 -2.59 2.60 2.65
C VAL A 185 -2.31 3.08 4.07
N LEU A 186 -1.03 3.18 4.40
CA LEU A 186 -0.52 3.55 5.72
C LEU A 186 0.37 4.78 5.63
N ASN A 187 0.27 5.68 6.61
CA ASN A 187 1.19 6.80 6.74
C ASN A 187 2.47 6.33 7.46
N ALA A 188 3.63 6.48 6.82
CA ALA A 188 4.92 6.05 7.35
C ALA A 188 5.33 6.78 8.64
N GLY A 189 4.79 7.97 8.91
CA GLY A 189 5.00 8.70 10.15
C GLY A 189 4.14 8.22 11.33
N THR A 190 3.32 7.17 11.16
CA THR A 190 2.49 6.61 12.23
C THR A 190 3.31 5.65 13.08
N LYS A 191 3.09 5.65 14.41
CA LYS A 191 3.77 4.72 15.33
C LYS A 191 3.53 3.27 14.92
N TYR A 192 4.57 2.45 14.98
CA TYR A 192 4.53 1.03 14.60
C TYR A 192 3.40 0.26 15.31
N SER A 193 3.23 0.45 16.61
CA SER A 193 2.16 -0.21 17.38
C SER A 193 0.75 0.13 16.88
N ASP A 194 0.54 1.31 16.32
CA ASP A 194 -0.74 1.72 15.78
C ASP A 194 -0.92 1.17 14.36
N LEU A 195 0.15 1.10 13.56
CA LEU A 195 0.12 0.44 12.25
C LEU A 195 -0.22 -1.05 12.38
N GLN A 196 0.38 -1.75 13.35
CA GLN A 196 0.07 -3.15 13.64
C GLN A 196 -1.42 -3.36 13.97
N LYS A 197 -2.00 -2.49 14.83
CA LYS A 197 -3.42 -2.54 15.17
C LYS A 197 -4.30 -2.29 13.95
N ILE A 198 -3.95 -1.31 13.12
CA ILE A 198 -4.67 -1.03 11.88
C ILE A 198 -4.62 -2.25 10.96
N ALA A 199 -3.43 -2.78 10.68
CA ALA A 199 -3.24 -3.94 9.83
C ALA A 199 -4.02 -5.17 10.35
N SER A 200 -3.97 -5.45 11.66
CA SER A 200 -4.67 -6.58 12.26
C SER A 200 -6.20 -6.48 12.14
N VAL A 201 -6.77 -5.26 12.19
CA VAL A 201 -8.20 -5.06 11.98
C VAL A 201 -8.60 -5.32 10.54
N TYR A 202 -7.83 -4.82 9.58
CA TYR A 202 -8.13 -5.03 8.16
C TYR A 202 -7.86 -6.45 7.68
N SER A 203 -6.90 -7.18 8.30
CA SER A 203 -6.60 -8.58 7.95
C SER A 203 -7.75 -9.56 8.23
N VAL A 204 -8.67 -9.19 9.12
CA VAL A 204 -9.91 -9.97 9.37
C VAL A 204 -10.89 -9.85 8.19
N LEU A 205 -10.79 -8.80 7.38
CA LEU A 205 -11.70 -8.57 6.27
C LEU A 205 -11.22 -9.19 4.97
N THR A 206 -9.95 -9.08 4.68
CA THR A 206 -9.36 -9.50 3.40
C THR A 206 -7.84 -9.52 3.48
N ASP A 207 -7.22 -10.28 2.58
CA ASP A 207 -5.79 -10.13 2.29
C ASP A 207 -5.54 -8.80 1.58
N PHE A 208 -4.40 -8.20 1.85
CA PHE A 208 -3.99 -6.92 1.26
C PHE A 208 -2.48 -6.83 1.09
N SER A 209 -2.06 -5.96 0.18
CA SER A 209 -0.70 -5.46 0.10
C SER A 209 -0.60 -4.08 0.74
N LEU A 210 0.59 -3.69 1.21
CA LEU A 210 0.81 -2.42 1.88
C LEU A 210 1.26 -1.34 0.89
N ILE A 211 0.75 -0.12 1.09
CA ILE A 211 1.30 1.10 0.49
C ILE A 211 1.66 2.06 1.60
N PHE A 212 2.93 2.44 1.68
CA PHE A 212 3.37 3.49 2.58
C PHE A 212 3.39 4.84 1.88
N THR A 213 2.78 5.83 2.51
CA THR A 213 2.75 7.22 2.05
C THR A 213 3.56 8.10 2.99
N LYS A 214 3.85 9.33 2.55
CA LYS A 214 4.50 10.37 3.35
C LYS A 214 5.87 9.94 3.91
N LEU A 215 6.61 9.17 3.11
CA LEU A 215 7.98 8.76 3.44
C LEU A 215 8.93 9.96 3.54
N ASP A 216 8.61 11.05 2.88
CA ASP A 216 9.31 12.33 2.92
C ASP A 216 9.06 13.13 4.21
N GLU A 217 8.00 12.78 4.97
CA GLU A 217 7.67 13.41 6.25
C GLU A 217 8.31 12.70 7.46
N THR A 218 8.93 11.52 7.26
CA THR A 218 9.58 10.76 8.34
C THR A 218 11.08 10.68 8.16
N SER A 219 11.83 10.73 9.25
CA SER A 219 13.26 10.45 9.29
C SER A 219 13.60 8.96 9.40
N SER A 220 12.60 8.10 9.64
CA SER A 220 12.76 6.69 9.97
C SER A 220 11.93 5.82 9.05
N ALA A 221 12.57 5.19 8.07
CA ALA A 221 11.92 4.31 7.10
C ALA A 221 11.93 2.81 7.49
N GLY A 222 12.57 2.46 8.60
CA GLY A 222 12.72 1.07 9.05
C GLY A 222 11.41 0.38 9.39
N ILE A 223 10.38 1.15 9.69
CA ILE A 223 9.03 0.66 9.97
C ILE A 223 8.47 -0.21 8.83
N MET A 224 8.93 0.00 7.57
CA MET A 224 8.51 -0.82 6.44
C MET A 224 9.04 -2.25 6.50
N LEU A 225 10.15 -2.48 7.21
CA LEU A 225 10.70 -3.82 7.43
C LEU A 225 9.98 -4.57 8.54
N ASN A 226 9.34 -3.84 9.45
CA ASN A 226 8.66 -4.40 10.60
C ASN A 226 7.24 -4.88 10.27
N MET A 227 6.65 -4.42 9.14
CA MET A 227 5.28 -4.72 8.71
C MET A 227 5.23 -5.86 7.71
#